data_4baf41cacf5dd9710b8e63af49f9af5d
#
_entry.id   4baf41cacf5dd9710b8e63af49f9af5d
#
_cell.length_a   1.000
_cell.length_b   1.000
_cell.length_c   1.000
_cell.angle_alpha   90.00
_cell.angle_beta   90.00
_cell.angle_gamma   90.00
#
_symmetry.space_group_name_H-M   'P 1'
#
loop_
_entity.id
_entity.type
_entity.pdbx_description
1 polymer ?
#
loop_
_entity_poly.entity_id
_entity_poly.type
_entity_poly.pdbx_seq_one_letter_code
_entity_poly.pdbx_strand_id
1 'polypeptide(L)'
;MWVICFFASACLLLTGITLAAFSFSRKWRHIHPTLCLTVCTYLSAAVAFFPFYRQYFEEGHFPFRAILLSLHNTIRLFVIDCDFDFVKDGLPAALSGAWTTAYSVLFSILYIACPILTFGFVLSFFKNISAYRRLLCTFGRDLYVFSELNQKNLSLAKSLKSGDRRRVIIFTGVDESDDDLDDTLLDDAYRLGAILFKAEIASVGIPARSPKNKIYFIVQGDNSKKNLSYAISLSDSRKNINHNEFLYFFDTTATGDAIFANPKNRSLIVRHINPKQALIYNKLYHHGVELFETAAPPDENGERLISALIVGLGGYGAEMFKALTWLCQMTGYRLKIVGMDKSTDAVNALYAECPGLFDERINGTRCPGEAQYTLQLVGEEVDATAPNFETKVLQYAADATYILVSLGDDDRNVAAAQRLRQIFEREHSRRGEAQDTGAPHIETIVYDPDVSAELKEARNHKSFSSKICYFGNLDTYFCEEVFFNSDAEEAALAVNTAYGGSPDDFYYCDYNYSSSLASAIHKKLRRDCGIPGTELPKEQRSPEQMEQLAILEHRRWSAYVRSEGYQFGGTEQSRKVDTLAKLHYCLVPFDNLSEEDKRKDYVVL
;
A
#
# COMPACT_ATOMS: atom_id res chain seq x y z
N MET A 1 19.74 41.91 46.24
CA MET A 1 19.39 42.02 44.82
C MET A 1 20.02 40.90 44.02
N TRP A 2 21.33 40.77 43.93
CA TRP A 2 22.04 39.75 43.12
C TRP A 2 21.54 38.35 43.32
N VAL A 3 21.46 37.86 44.58
CA VAL A 3 20.97 36.48 44.90
C VAL A 3 19.54 36.26 44.41
N ILE A 4 18.67 37.25 44.57
CA ILE A 4 17.28 37.17 44.12
C ILE A 4 17.19 37.07 42.62
N CYS A 5 17.97 37.92 41.87
CA CYS A 5 17.99 37.89 40.42
C CYS A 5 18.59 36.59 39.87
N PHE A 6 19.60 36.03 40.52
CA PHE A 6 20.15 34.72 40.19
C PHE A 6 19.10 33.60 40.27
N PHE A 7 18.43 33.49 41.41
CA PHE A 7 17.39 32.46 41.60
C PHE A 7 16.21 32.66 40.64
N ALA A 8 15.76 33.92 40.44
CA ALA A 8 14.67 34.20 39.52
C ALA A 8 15.06 33.84 38.08
N SER A 9 16.30 34.14 37.64
CA SER A 9 16.83 33.78 36.34
C SER A 9 16.92 32.25 36.18
N ALA A 10 17.46 31.55 37.18
CA ALA A 10 17.55 30.09 37.16
C ALA A 10 16.16 29.42 37.12
N CYS A 11 15.19 29.93 37.91
CA CYS A 11 13.82 29.44 37.88
C CYS A 11 13.15 29.64 36.52
N LEU A 12 13.35 30.77 35.85
CA LEU A 12 12.83 31.04 34.50
C LEU A 12 13.40 30.06 33.49
N LEU A 13 14.71 29.78 33.54
CA LEU A 13 15.32 28.77 32.67
C LEU A 13 14.74 27.38 32.88
N LEU A 14 14.65 26.95 34.14
CA LEU A 14 14.05 25.65 34.49
C LEU A 14 12.58 25.55 34.04
N THR A 15 11.83 26.66 34.22
CA THR A 15 10.43 26.73 33.74
C THR A 15 10.37 26.57 32.20
N GLY A 16 11.24 27.23 31.46
CA GLY A 16 11.32 27.09 30.00
C GLY A 16 11.63 25.66 29.57
N ILE A 17 12.60 25.01 30.22
CA ILE A 17 12.97 23.62 29.94
C ILE A 17 11.82 22.67 30.27
N THR A 18 11.16 22.86 31.41
CA THR A 18 10.03 22.01 31.81
C THR A 18 8.83 22.19 30.88
N LEU A 19 8.46 23.40 30.49
CA LEU A 19 7.41 23.68 29.53
C LEU A 19 7.74 23.06 28.15
N ALA A 20 8.98 23.19 27.69
CA ALA A 20 9.42 22.54 26.47
C ALA A 20 9.35 21.00 26.56
N ALA A 21 9.71 20.40 27.70
CA ALA A 21 9.61 18.97 27.92
C ALA A 21 8.15 18.51 27.99
N PHE A 22 7.26 19.25 28.65
CA PHE A 22 5.84 18.95 28.74
C PHE A 22 5.11 19.08 27.38
N SER A 23 5.56 19.94 26.48
CA SER A 23 4.97 20.07 25.14
C SER A 23 5.10 18.79 24.30
N PHE A 24 6.01 17.87 24.65
CA PHE A 24 6.08 16.53 24.07
C PHE A 24 5.01 15.58 24.62
N SER A 25 4.27 15.96 25.68
CA SER A 25 3.18 15.17 26.20
C SER A 25 1.85 15.54 25.51
N ARG A 26 0.99 14.52 25.33
CA ARG A 26 -0.28 14.57 24.57
C ARG A 26 -1.24 15.72 24.96
N LYS A 27 -1.16 16.21 26.18
CA LYS A 27 -2.07 17.23 26.74
C LYS A 27 -1.71 18.68 26.41
N TRP A 28 -0.45 18.97 26.01
CA TRP A 28 0.11 20.31 25.88
C TRP A 28 0.63 20.63 24.47
N ARG A 29 0.10 19.94 23.46
CA ARG A 29 0.55 19.96 22.08
C ARG A 29 0.42 21.34 21.39
N HIS A 30 -0.46 22.20 21.91
CA HIS A 30 -0.69 23.55 21.37
C HIS A 30 0.39 24.56 21.78
N ILE A 31 1.29 24.21 22.70
CA ILE A 31 2.36 25.10 23.12
C ILE A 31 3.62 24.84 22.29
N HIS A 32 4.04 25.84 21.53
CA HIS A 32 5.24 25.72 20.71
C HIS A 32 6.49 25.64 21.64
N PRO A 33 7.19 24.49 21.73
CA PRO A 33 8.25 24.27 22.73
C PRO A 33 9.41 25.24 22.59
N THR A 34 9.79 25.54 21.34
CA THR A 34 10.87 26.50 21.04
C THR A 34 10.49 27.92 21.43
N LEU A 35 9.24 28.35 21.21
CA LEU A 35 8.79 29.69 21.58
C LEU A 35 8.81 29.86 23.11
N CYS A 36 8.27 28.90 23.87
CA CYS A 36 8.28 28.94 25.33
C CYS A 36 9.72 28.98 25.90
N LEU A 37 10.59 28.13 25.35
CA LEU A 37 11.98 28.08 25.77
C LEU A 37 12.68 29.40 25.45
N THR A 38 12.47 29.97 24.27
CA THR A 38 13.06 31.26 23.85
C THR A 38 12.58 32.41 24.73
N VAL A 39 11.28 32.51 24.99
CA VAL A 39 10.70 33.56 25.84
C VAL A 39 11.22 33.44 27.29
N CYS A 40 11.22 32.25 27.86
CA CYS A 40 11.73 32.03 29.23
C CYS A 40 13.25 32.32 29.32
N THR A 41 14.04 31.94 28.30
CA THR A 41 15.47 32.24 28.25
C THR A 41 15.72 33.72 28.09
N TYR A 42 14.92 34.42 27.26
CA TYR A 42 14.99 35.90 27.12
C TYR A 42 14.74 36.61 28.44
N LEU A 43 13.64 36.22 29.13
CA LEU A 43 13.31 36.80 30.47
C LEU A 43 14.38 36.46 31.50
N SER A 44 14.93 35.25 31.48
CA SER A 44 16.02 34.83 32.37
C SER A 44 17.26 35.67 32.16
N ALA A 45 17.67 35.89 30.91
CA ALA A 45 18.84 36.74 30.60
C ALA A 45 18.60 38.20 31.01
N ALA A 46 17.42 38.75 30.75
CA ALA A 46 17.09 40.12 31.17
C ALA A 46 17.17 40.31 32.70
N VAL A 47 16.67 39.33 33.46
CA VAL A 47 16.77 39.34 34.92
C VAL A 47 18.20 39.16 35.40
N ALA A 48 19.01 38.35 34.71
CA ALA A 48 20.43 38.16 35.05
C ALA A 48 21.26 39.43 34.82
N PHE A 49 20.96 40.20 33.75
CA PHE A 49 21.64 41.48 33.47
C PHE A 49 21.21 42.64 34.38
N PHE A 50 20.00 42.60 34.93
CA PHE A 50 19.43 43.72 35.69
C PHE A 50 20.28 44.19 36.87
N PRO A 51 20.92 43.34 37.71
CA PRO A 51 21.75 43.79 38.82
C PRO A 51 22.97 44.63 38.38
N PHE A 52 23.59 44.27 37.24
CA PHE A 52 24.75 44.99 36.69
C PHE A 52 24.39 46.43 36.34
N TYR A 53 23.30 46.64 35.62
CA TYR A 53 22.86 47.97 35.21
C TYR A 53 22.25 48.75 36.40
N ARG A 54 21.64 48.10 37.38
CA ARG A 54 21.14 48.75 38.58
C ARG A 54 22.28 49.27 39.47
N GLN A 55 23.39 48.57 39.52
CA GLN A 55 24.58 49.00 40.27
C GLN A 55 25.34 50.13 39.53
N TYR A 56 25.40 50.11 38.21
CA TYR A 56 26.07 51.11 37.39
C TYR A 56 25.38 52.49 37.45
N PHE A 57 24.07 52.55 37.63
CA PHE A 57 23.31 53.79 37.82
C PHE A 57 23.08 54.02 39.32
N GLU A 58 24.02 54.71 39.96
CA GLU A 58 23.96 55.05 41.37
C GLU A 58 22.65 55.75 41.81
N GLU A 59 22.31 55.59 43.05
CA GLU A 59 21.17 56.03 43.86
C GLU A 59 20.44 57.29 43.33
N GLY A 60 19.21 57.14 42.93
CA GLY A 60 18.27 58.22 42.66
C GLY A 60 17.57 58.20 41.32
N HIS A 61 17.98 57.41 40.36
CA HIS A 61 17.32 57.30 39.07
C HIS A 61 16.37 56.08 38.97
N PHE A 62 15.26 56.30 38.31
CA PHE A 62 14.20 55.32 38.06
C PHE A 62 14.79 53.99 37.54
N PRO A 63 14.36 52.83 38.02
CA PRO A 63 14.86 51.51 37.59
C PRO A 63 14.61 51.22 36.13
N PHE A 64 13.85 52.07 35.44
CA PHE A 64 13.50 51.97 34.02
C PHE A 64 14.71 51.92 33.06
N ARG A 65 15.75 52.72 33.31
CA ARG A 65 16.98 52.67 32.49
C ARG A 65 17.71 51.34 32.65
N ALA A 66 17.79 50.78 33.83
CA ALA A 66 18.40 49.49 34.10
C ALA A 66 17.62 48.37 33.41
N ILE A 67 16.28 48.43 33.43
CA ILE A 67 15.42 47.48 32.72
C ILE A 67 15.65 47.55 31.21
N LEU A 68 15.63 48.78 30.61
CA LEU A 68 15.84 48.95 29.18
C LEU A 68 17.20 48.43 28.71
N LEU A 69 18.27 48.70 29.44
CA LEU A 69 19.60 48.21 29.10
C LEU A 69 19.74 46.71 29.29
N SER A 70 19.08 46.14 30.29
CA SER A 70 19.04 44.69 30.47
C SER A 70 18.32 44.00 29.31
N LEU A 71 17.18 44.52 28.87
CA LEU A 71 16.49 44.03 27.70
C LEU A 71 17.30 44.21 26.41
N HIS A 72 17.93 45.37 26.24
CA HIS A 72 18.79 45.65 25.07
C HIS A 72 19.98 44.69 24.99
N ASN A 73 20.70 44.46 26.09
CA ASN A 73 21.83 43.53 26.08
C ASN A 73 21.37 42.06 25.99
N THR A 74 20.18 41.75 26.44
CA THR A 74 19.60 40.44 26.18
C THR A 74 19.39 40.23 24.68
N ILE A 75 18.87 41.22 23.94
CA ILE A 75 18.74 41.13 22.48
C ILE A 75 20.11 40.91 21.83
N ARG A 76 21.13 41.69 22.26
CA ARG A 76 22.51 41.53 21.77
C ARG A 76 23.06 40.12 22.03
N LEU A 77 22.75 39.54 23.18
CA LEU A 77 23.13 38.16 23.52
C LEU A 77 22.53 37.12 22.53
N PHE A 78 21.29 37.32 22.12
CA PHE A 78 20.63 36.46 21.12
C PHE A 78 21.25 36.60 19.70
N VAL A 79 21.87 37.75 19.37
CA VAL A 79 22.51 38.05 18.07
C VAL A 79 24.03 37.83 18.10
N ILE A 80 24.60 37.32 19.20
CA ILE A 80 26.04 37.09 19.40
C ILE A 80 26.84 38.40 19.40
N ASP A 81 26.24 39.50 19.78
CA ASP A 81 26.87 40.81 19.85
C ASP A 81 26.94 41.31 21.33
N CYS A 82 27.14 40.41 22.26
CA CYS A 82 27.26 40.77 23.67
C CYS A 82 28.72 40.80 24.11
N ASP A 83 29.11 41.89 24.73
CA ASP A 83 30.44 42.05 25.33
C ASP A 83 30.47 41.25 26.67
N PHE A 84 31.16 40.12 26.66
CA PHE A 84 31.31 39.25 27.83
C PHE A 84 32.28 39.85 28.87
N ASP A 85 33.19 40.73 28.46
CA ASP A 85 34.16 41.35 29.37
C ASP A 85 33.44 42.26 30.39
N PHE A 86 32.38 42.97 29.98
CA PHE A 86 31.55 43.74 30.90
C PHE A 86 30.96 42.90 32.06
N VAL A 87 30.53 41.69 31.74
CA VAL A 87 30.00 40.77 32.77
C VAL A 87 31.12 40.23 33.63
N LYS A 88 32.26 39.89 33.05
CA LYS A 88 33.42 39.36 33.75
C LYS A 88 34.02 40.40 34.72
N ASP A 89 34.19 41.64 34.28
CA ASP A 89 34.80 42.70 35.08
C ASP A 89 33.85 43.25 36.16
N GLY A 90 32.54 43.21 35.95
CA GLY A 90 31.54 43.67 36.92
C GLY A 90 31.25 42.68 38.07
N LEU A 91 31.50 41.40 37.87
CA LEU A 91 31.18 40.39 38.89
C LEU A 91 32.05 40.42 40.16
N PRO A 92 33.38 40.58 40.10
CA PRO A 92 34.24 40.58 41.28
C PRO A 92 34.00 41.74 42.24
N ALA A 93 33.53 42.88 41.78
CA ALA A 93 33.25 44.05 42.57
C ALA A 93 31.94 43.92 43.39
N ALA A 94 31.05 43.06 42.97
CA ALA A 94 29.68 42.97 43.51
C ALA A 94 29.40 41.75 44.39
N LEU A 95 30.20 40.68 44.28
CA LEU A 95 29.87 39.35 44.84
C LEU A 95 31.08 38.67 45.49
N SER A 96 30.89 37.89 46.54
CA SER A 96 31.89 36.98 47.11
C SER A 96 32.13 35.75 46.23
N GLY A 97 33.32 35.15 46.30
CA GLY A 97 33.86 34.15 45.35
C GLY A 97 32.89 33.05 44.85
N ALA A 98 32.08 32.41 45.73
CA ALA A 98 31.13 31.38 45.31
C ALA A 98 30.01 31.92 44.39
N TRP A 99 29.52 33.13 44.65
CA TRP A 99 28.47 33.76 43.85
C TRP A 99 28.99 34.25 42.49
N THR A 100 30.28 34.71 42.45
CA THR A 100 30.94 35.08 41.21
C THR A 100 31.02 33.87 40.26
N THR A 101 31.39 32.70 40.81
CA THR A 101 31.43 31.44 40.03
C THR A 101 30.03 31.05 39.55
N ALA A 102 29.02 31.08 40.42
CA ALA A 102 27.65 30.76 40.07
C ALA A 102 27.10 31.64 38.93
N TYR A 103 27.30 32.95 39.00
CA TYR A 103 26.92 33.89 37.95
C TYR A 103 27.67 33.66 36.63
N SER A 104 28.99 33.37 36.72
CA SER A 104 29.80 33.08 35.53
C SER A 104 29.29 31.84 34.81
N VAL A 105 28.90 30.79 35.56
CA VAL A 105 28.29 29.57 34.99
C VAL A 105 26.94 29.90 34.33
N LEU A 106 26.07 30.67 35.02
CA LEU A 106 24.77 31.05 34.49
C LEU A 106 24.90 31.83 33.17
N PHE A 107 25.79 32.84 33.13
CA PHE A 107 26.04 33.59 31.90
C PHE A 107 26.68 32.75 30.78
N SER A 108 27.56 31.81 31.11
CA SER A 108 28.10 30.88 30.11
C SER A 108 27.01 30.02 29.49
N ILE A 109 26.05 29.53 30.29
CA ILE A 109 24.89 28.79 29.79
C ILE A 109 24.04 29.69 28.88
N LEU A 110 23.73 30.93 29.31
CA LEU A 110 22.91 31.85 28.53
C LEU A 110 23.63 32.26 27.23
N TYR A 111 24.95 32.48 27.27
CA TYR A 111 25.76 32.87 26.12
C TYR A 111 25.78 31.80 25.02
N ILE A 112 25.71 30.52 25.41
CA ILE A 112 25.63 29.40 24.47
C ILE A 112 24.18 29.16 24.04
N ALA A 113 23.24 29.20 25.00
CA ALA A 113 21.83 28.84 24.74
C ALA A 113 21.09 29.86 23.86
N CYS A 114 21.32 31.18 24.07
CA CYS A 114 20.61 32.23 23.34
C CYS A 114 20.83 32.18 21.83
N PRO A 115 22.08 32.12 21.30
CA PRO A 115 22.31 31.99 19.88
C PRO A 115 21.72 30.69 19.29
N ILE A 116 21.84 29.55 20.01
CA ILE A 116 21.28 28.29 19.57
C ILE A 116 19.75 28.39 19.43
N LEU A 117 19.09 29.08 20.38
CA LEU A 117 17.63 29.29 20.32
C LEU A 117 17.24 30.23 19.18
N THR A 118 18.06 31.29 18.90
CA THR A 118 17.82 32.17 17.76
C THR A 118 17.95 31.41 16.44
N PHE A 119 19.00 30.62 16.27
CA PHE A 119 19.13 29.73 15.12
C PHE A 119 17.98 28.74 15.03
N GLY A 120 17.62 28.08 16.12
CA GLY A 120 16.48 27.16 16.19
C GLY A 120 15.16 27.83 15.82
N PHE A 121 14.95 29.09 16.25
CA PHE A 121 13.77 29.86 15.91
C PHE A 121 13.75 30.25 14.42
N VAL A 122 14.84 30.78 13.89
CA VAL A 122 14.98 31.07 12.45
C VAL A 122 14.78 29.81 11.61
N LEU A 123 15.36 28.69 12.03
CA LEU A 123 15.19 27.41 11.35
C LEU A 123 13.75 26.87 11.45
N SER A 124 12.99 27.24 12.48
CA SER A 124 11.59 26.81 12.61
C SER A 124 10.66 27.47 11.59
N PHE A 125 11.03 28.62 11.02
CA PHE A 125 10.32 29.21 9.88
C PHE A 125 10.48 28.40 8.58
N PHE A 126 11.51 27.57 8.48
CA PHE A 126 11.66 26.64 7.38
C PHE A 126 11.01 25.30 7.76
N LYS A 127 9.70 25.16 7.49
CA LYS A 127 8.85 24.00 7.88
C LYS A 127 9.51 22.63 7.62
N ASN A 128 10.29 22.50 6.55
CA ASN A 128 10.95 21.22 6.21
C ASN A 128 12.19 20.89 7.06
N ILE A 129 12.81 21.83 7.76
CA ILE A 129 14.06 21.58 8.50
C ILE A 129 13.83 20.65 9.69
N SER A 130 12.70 20.77 10.37
CA SER A 130 12.33 19.83 11.46
C SER A 130 12.22 18.41 10.93
N ALA A 131 11.60 18.23 9.76
CA ALA A 131 11.46 16.94 9.10
C ALA A 131 12.83 16.36 8.70
N TYR A 132 13.71 17.16 8.09
CA TYR A 132 15.08 16.73 7.74
C TYR A 132 15.90 16.34 8.96
N ARG A 133 15.80 17.08 10.08
CA ARG A 133 16.48 16.72 11.34
C ARG A 133 16.00 15.36 11.85
N ARG A 134 14.69 15.11 11.83
CA ARG A 134 14.14 13.81 12.21
C ARG A 134 14.61 12.70 11.26
N LEU A 135 14.66 12.97 9.95
CA LEU A 135 15.15 12.04 8.94
C LEU A 135 16.63 11.67 9.16
N LEU A 136 17.48 12.65 9.51
CA LEU A 136 18.90 12.41 9.82
C LEU A 136 19.08 11.47 11.02
N CYS A 137 18.15 11.46 11.98
CA CYS A 137 18.19 10.58 13.14
C CYS A 137 17.74 9.14 12.84
N THR A 138 17.42 8.79 11.58
CA THR A 138 16.88 7.49 11.17
C THR A 138 17.90 6.58 10.50
N PHE A 139 19.19 6.73 10.81
CA PHE A 139 20.23 5.87 10.23
C PHE A 139 20.00 4.39 10.54
N GLY A 140 20.31 3.52 9.56
CA GLY A 140 20.21 2.07 9.74
C GLY A 140 18.76 1.54 9.77
N ARG A 141 17.79 2.28 9.20
CA ARG A 141 16.39 1.88 9.13
C ARG A 141 15.87 1.96 7.71
N ASP A 142 14.91 1.09 7.39
CA ASP A 142 14.18 1.15 6.13
C ASP A 142 13.24 2.36 6.09
N LEU A 143 13.16 3.00 4.93
CA LEU A 143 12.32 4.18 4.71
C LEU A 143 11.17 3.84 3.78
N TYR A 144 9.99 4.27 4.15
CA TYR A 144 8.78 4.22 3.32
C TYR A 144 8.28 5.64 3.10
N VAL A 145 8.45 6.13 1.87
CA VAL A 145 8.20 7.52 1.49
C VAL A 145 6.96 7.59 0.61
N PHE A 146 5.88 8.12 1.14
CA PHE A 146 4.59 8.22 0.49
C PHE A 146 4.43 9.57 -0.23
N SER A 147 3.81 9.56 -1.42
CA SER A 147 3.60 10.77 -2.23
C SER A 147 2.61 11.77 -1.63
N GLU A 148 1.69 11.31 -0.79
CA GLU A 148 0.70 12.15 -0.11
C GLU A 148 0.16 11.46 1.14
N LEU A 149 -0.51 12.22 2.01
CA LEU A 149 -1.26 11.73 3.15
C LEU A 149 -2.74 11.58 2.77
N ASN A 150 -3.17 10.34 2.59
CA ASN A 150 -4.56 9.96 2.38
C ASN A 150 -4.90 8.69 3.18
N GLN A 151 -6.16 8.29 3.24
CA GLN A 151 -6.61 7.12 4.01
C GLN A 151 -5.91 5.82 3.56
N LYS A 152 -5.73 5.61 2.25
CA LYS A 152 -5.07 4.41 1.69
C LYS A 152 -3.60 4.33 2.13
N ASN A 153 -2.88 5.43 1.96
CA ASN A 153 -1.47 5.52 2.36
C ASN A 153 -1.30 5.41 3.88
N LEU A 154 -2.23 5.97 4.65
CA LEU A 154 -2.20 5.89 6.10
C LEU A 154 -2.46 4.46 6.60
N SER A 155 -3.43 3.75 6.01
CA SER A 155 -3.69 2.34 6.33
C SER A 155 -2.47 1.47 6.04
N LEU A 156 -1.89 1.60 4.83
CA LEU A 156 -0.67 0.89 4.47
C LEU A 156 0.50 1.22 5.42
N ALA A 157 0.67 2.48 5.78
CA ALA A 157 1.70 2.92 6.72
C ALA A 157 1.50 2.35 8.13
N LYS A 158 0.24 2.26 8.61
CA LYS A 158 -0.11 1.62 9.88
C LYS A 158 0.25 0.13 9.86
N SER A 159 -0.09 -0.57 8.78
CA SER A 159 0.23 -1.98 8.58
C SER A 159 1.74 -2.21 8.57
N LEU A 160 2.49 -1.47 7.75
CA LEU A 160 3.95 -1.53 7.69
C LEU A 160 4.61 -1.29 9.06
N LYS A 161 4.09 -0.34 9.83
CA LYS A 161 4.62 -0.01 11.16
C LYS A 161 4.28 -1.05 12.21
N SER A 162 3.17 -1.76 12.06
CA SER A 162 2.79 -2.87 12.95
C SER A 162 3.69 -4.08 12.75
N GLY A 163 4.10 -4.37 11.51
CA GLY A 163 5.02 -5.44 11.18
C GLY A 163 6.44 -5.21 11.73
N ASP A 164 6.97 -4.01 11.61
CA ASP A 164 8.24 -3.62 12.26
C ASP A 164 8.23 -2.16 12.70
N ARG A 165 8.26 -1.95 14.02
CA ARG A 165 8.29 -0.61 14.64
C ARG A 165 9.53 0.23 14.29
N ARG A 166 10.60 -0.39 13.78
CA ARG A 166 11.83 0.31 13.36
C ARG A 166 11.69 1.01 12.01
N ARG A 167 10.74 0.61 11.17
CA ARG A 167 10.48 1.23 9.87
C ARG A 167 10.13 2.70 10.04
N VAL A 168 10.62 3.52 9.13
CA VAL A 168 10.40 4.97 9.15
C VAL A 168 9.37 5.31 8.09
N ILE A 169 8.29 5.91 8.51
CA ILE A 169 7.20 6.37 7.63
C ILE A 169 7.38 7.86 7.36
N ILE A 170 7.29 8.24 6.11
CA ILE A 170 7.45 9.62 5.64
C ILE A 170 6.28 9.92 4.70
N PHE A 171 5.54 10.98 4.97
CA PHE A 171 4.56 11.53 4.04
C PHE A 171 5.08 12.84 3.46
N THR A 172 4.88 13.03 2.15
CA THR A 172 5.32 14.21 1.40
C THR A 172 4.10 14.96 0.84
N GLY A 173 4.29 16.22 0.43
CA GLY A 173 3.18 17.04 -0.05
C GLY A 173 2.15 17.41 1.02
N VAL A 174 2.51 17.33 2.31
CA VAL A 174 1.59 17.61 3.42
C VAL A 174 1.75 19.06 3.85
N ASP A 175 0.76 19.89 3.56
CA ASP A 175 0.68 21.26 4.10
C ASP A 175 -0.25 21.30 5.31
N GLU A 176 0.33 21.32 6.50
CA GLU A 176 -0.42 21.40 7.78
C GLU A 176 -1.26 22.68 7.93
N SER A 177 -1.09 23.65 7.03
CA SER A 177 -1.89 24.88 6.99
C SER A 177 -2.99 24.85 5.93
N ASP A 178 -3.20 23.71 5.28
CA ASP A 178 -4.26 23.51 4.30
C ASP A 178 -5.56 23.18 5.04
N ASP A 179 -6.57 24.04 4.88
CA ASP A 179 -7.88 23.87 5.54
C ASP A 179 -8.67 22.66 4.97
N ASP A 180 -8.28 22.16 3.78
CA ASP A 180 -8.89 20.99 3.15
C ASP A 180 -8.28 19.65 3.67
N LEU A 181 -7.19 19.70 4.44
CA LEU A 181 -6.58 18.51 5.00
C LEU A 181 -7.35 18.01 6.23
N ASP A 182 -7.79 16.78 6.18
CA ASP A 182 -8.50 16.14 7.30
C ASP A 182 -7.60 16.04 8.55
N ASP A 183 -7.99 16.73 9.61
CA ASP A 183 -7.30 16.75 10.90
C ASP A 183 -7.13 15.36 11.50
N THR A 184 -8.05 14.44 11.22
CA THR A 184 -7.98 13.06 11.74
C THR A 184 -6.85 12.28 11.10
N LEU A 185 -6.63 12.45 9.78
CA LEU A 185 -5.49 11.85 9.06
C LEU A 185 -4.16 12.39 9.58
N LEU A 186 -4.10 13.69 9.83
CA LEU A 186 -2.91 14.36 10.35
C LEU A 186 -2.57 13.84 11.75
N ASP A 187 -3.56 13.76 12.62
CA ASP A 187 -3.41 13.24 13.99
C ASP A 187 -2.94 11.78 13.99
N ASP A 188 -3.49 10.96 13.13
CA ASP A 188 -3.09 9.56 13.00
C ASP A 188 -1.67 9.41 12.44
N ALA A 189 -1.27 10.24 11.48
CA ALA A 189 0.11 10.27 10.98
C ALA A 189 1.10 10.64 12.10
N TYR A 190 0.74 11.61 12.97
CA TYR A 190 1.54 11.95 14.12
C TYR A 190 1.61 10.84 15.16
N ARG A 191 0.48 10.16 15.45
CA ARG A 191 0.43 9.01 16.38
C ARG A 191 1.31 7.87 15.89
N LEU A 192 1.36 7.67 14.58
CA LEU A 192 2.24 6.69 13.93
C LEU A 192 3.73 7.06 14.08
N GLY A 193 4.05 8.30 14.42
CA GLY A 193 5.39 8.84 14.47
C GLY A 193 5.97 9.15 13.10
N ALA A 194 5.13 9.36 12.09
CA ALA A 194 5.54 9.68 10.73
C ALA A 194 6.28 11.03 10.65
N ILE A 195 7.16 11.16 9.67
CA ILE A 195 7.83 12.41 9.32
C ILE A 195 7.03 13.05 8.18
N LEU A 196 6.61 14.29 8.35
CA LEU A 196 5.82 15.02 7.38
C LEU A 196 6.68 16.06 6.66
N PHE A 197 6.64 16.05 5.34
CA PHE A 197 7.28 17.05 4.50
C PHE A 197 6.24 17.84 3.72
N LYS A 198 6.35 19.17 3.71
CA LYS A 198 5.54 20.02 2.83
C LYS A 198 5.93 19.87 1.35
N ALA A 199 7.20 19.57 1.07
CA ALA A 199 7.69 19.36 -0.28
C ALA A 199 7.13 18.09 -0.89
N GLU A 200 6.95 18.09 -2.21
CA GLU A 200 6.50 16.93 -2.98
C GLU A 200 7.57 15.84 -3.03
N ILE A 201 7.18 14.57 -3.19
CA ILE A 201 8.04 13.39 -3.12
C ILE A 201 9.28 13.48 -4.04
N ALA A 202 9.12 14.03 -5.24
CA ALA A 202 10.21 14.23 -6.19
C ALA A 202 11.22 15.31 -5.76
N SER A 203 10.81 16.22 -4.88
CA SER A 203 11.61 17.37 -4.42
C SER A 203 12.28 17.13 -3.07
N VAL A 204 11.86 16.09 -2.32
CA VAL A 204 12.47 15.77 -1.03
C VAL A 204 13.81 15.09 -1.24
N GLY A 205 14.88 15.68 -0.74
CA GLY A 205 16.23 15.13 -0.78
C GLY A 205 16.42 13.97 0.21
N ILE A 206 15.90 12.80 -0.13
CA ILE A 206 16.12 11.59 0.67
C ILE A 206 17.56 11.11 0.44
N PRO A 207 18.43 11.05 1.47
CA PRO A 207 19.81 10.61 1.30
C PRO A 207 19.89 9.10 1.03
N ALA A 208 20.84 8.71 0.18
CA ALA A 208 21.12 7.29 -0.07
C ALA A 208 21.43 6.54 1.24
N ARG A 209 21.00 5.30 1.31
CA ARG A 209 21.19 4.44 2.48
C ARG A 209 22.24 3.35 2.20
N SER A 210 22.72 2.72 3.27
CA SER A 210 23.54 1.50 3.19
C SER A 210 22.80 0.42 2.40
N PRO A 211 23.48 -0.47 1.66
CA PRO A 211 22.84 -1.59 0.94
C PRO A 211 21.96 -2.49 1.80
N LYS A 212 22.19 -2.50 3.12
CA LYS A 212 21.40 -3.27 4.08
C LYS A 212 20.01 -2.66 4.38
N ASN A 213 19.79 -1.38 4.04
CA ASN A 213 18.57 -0.66 4.34
C ASN A 213 17.89 -0.26 3.05
N LYS A 214 16.61 -0.55 2.95
CA LYS A 214 15.80 -0.29 1.76
C LYS A 214 15.11 1.07 1.83
N ILE A 215 14.88 1.66 0.67
CA ILE A 215 14.07 2.87 0.50
C ILE A 215 12.96 2.53 -0.47
N TYR A 216 11.72 2.69 -0.03
CA TYR A 216 10.53 2.49 -0.84
C TYR A 216 9.86 3.85 -1.09
N PHE A 217 9.82 4.27 -2.34
CA PHE A 217 9.01 5.40 -2.78
C PHE A 217 7.65 4.86 -3.19
N ILE A 218 6.60 5.30 -2.53
CA ILE A 218 5.22 4.84 -2.73
C ILE A 218 4.44 5.99 -3.34
N VAL A 219 4.16 5.87 -4.62
CA VAL A 219 3.43 6.88 -5.40
C VAL A 219 2.01 6.39 -5.57
N GLN A 220 1.14 6.93 -4.72
CA GLN A 220 -0.28 6.61 -4.68
C GLN A 220 -1.08 7.84 -4.27
N GLY A 221 -1.98 8.29 -5.14
CA GLY A 221 -2.87 9.43 -4.91
C GLY A 221 -4.06 9.38 -5.84
N ASP A 222 -5.02 10.24 -5.63
CA ASP A 222 -6.25 10.26 -6.44
C ASP A 222 -6.05 10.87 -7.83
N ASN A 223 -4.96 11.61 -8.05
CA ASN A 223 -4.64 12.21 -9.34
C ASN A 223 -3.61 11.40 -10.11
N SER A 224 -4.08 10.52 -11.02
CA SER A 224 -3.22 9.65 -11.85
C SER A 224 -2.15 10.40 -12.66
N LYS A 225 -2.46 11.60 -13.18
CA LYS A 225 -1.47 12.41 -13.92
C LYS A 225 -0.33 12.90 -13.02
N LYS A 226 -0.66 13.31 -11.79
CA LYS A 226 0.31 13.73 -10.78
C LYS A 226 1.17 12.55 -10.33
N ASN A 227 0.55 11.40 -10.09
CA ASN A 227 1.25 10.16 -9.74
C ASN A 227 2.24 9.76 -10.83
N LEU A 228 1.81 9.76 -12.09
CA LEU A 228 2.67 9.45 -13.23
C LEU A 228 3.86 10.42 -13.32
N SER A 229 3.63 11.73 -13.16
CA SER A 229 4.69 12.73 -13.14
C SER A 229 5.71 12.49 -12.03
N TYR A 230 5.26 12.11 -10.83
CA TYR A 230 6.14 11.77 -9.72
C TYR A 230 6.96 10.50 -10.00
N ALA A 231 6.32 9.46 -10.54
CA ALA A 231 6.99 8.21 -10.87
C ALA A 231 8.09 8.42 -11.93
N ILE A 232 7.81 9.20 -12.98
CA ILE A 232 8.81 9.57 -14.01
C ILE A 232 9.94 10.38 -13.39
N SER A 233 9.63 11.44 -12.64
CA SER A 233 10.64 12.32 -12.04
C SER A 233 11.55 11.59 -11.06
N LEU A 234 11.02 10.68 -10.24
CA LEU A 234 11.82 9.84 -9.34
C LEU A 234 12.70 8.88 -10.14
N SER A 235 12.15 8.22 -11.16
CA SER A 235 12.91 7.30 -12.00
C SER A 235 14.09 7.97 -12.72
N ASP A 236 13.92 9.23 -13.15
CA ASP A 236 14.94 9.98 -13.87
C ASP A 236 15.98 10.63 -12.94
N SER A 237 15.56 11.10 -11.77
CA SER A 237 16.42 11.86 -10.87
C SER A 237 17.24 11.01 -9.91
N ARG A 238 16.78 9.80 -9.58
CA ARG A 238 17.43 8.92 -8.60
C ARG A 238 18.51 8.06 -9.24
N LYS A 239 19.64 7.95 -8.56
CA LYS A 239 20.70 6.98 -8.88
C LYS A 239 20.70 5.92 -7.78
N ASN A 240 20.22 4.74 -8.08
CA ASN A 240 20.16 3.61 -7.14
C ASN A 240 21.55 2.95 -6.99
N ILE A 241 22.50 3.66 -6.42
CA ILE A 241 23.91 3.24 -6.33
C ILE A 241 24.05 1.94 -5.54
N ASN A 242 23.19 1.72 -4.55
CA ASN A 242 23.26 0.59 -3.61
C ASN A 242 22.28 -0.54 -3.95
N HIS A 243 21.56 -0.47 -5.05
CA HIS A 243 20.52 -1.44 -5.47
C HIS A 243 19.47 -1.74 -4.38
N ASN A 244 19.13 -0.73 -3.59
CA ASN A 244 18.22 -0.83 -2.44
C ASN A 244 17.09 0.18 -2.48
N GLU A 245 16.88 0.85 -3.60
CA GLU A 245 15.82 1.84 -3.79
C GLU A 245 14.75 1.29 -4.73
N PHE A 246 13.50 1.35 -4.28
CA PHE A 246 12.32 0.80 -4.94
C PHE A 246 11.29 1.90 -5.18
N LEU A 247 10.66 1.89 -6.34
CA LEU A 247 9.50 2.73 -6.65
C LEU A 247 8.26 1.84 -6.79
N TYR A 248 7.33 1.97 -5.87
CA TYR A 248 6.01 1.35 -5.92
C TYR A 248 5.03 2.36 -6.50
N PHE A 249 4.67 2.18 -7.74
CA PHE A 249 3.79 3.06 -8.48
C PHE A 249 2.41 2.42 -8.65
N PHE A 250 1.42 2.98 -7.97
CA PHE A 250 0.04 2.50 -7.98
C PHE A 250 -0.74 3.20 -9.06
N ASP A 251 -1.03 2.49 -10.14
CA ASP A 251 -1.77 3.02 -11.29
C ASP A 251 -2.48 1.88 -12.04
N THR A 252 -3.51 2.24 -12.79
CA THR A 252 -4.28 1.32 -13.65
C THR A 252 -4.44 1.88 -15.06
N THR A 253 -3.65 2.90 -15.42
CA THR A 253 -3.75 3.55 -16.74
C THR A 253 -2.86 2.86 -17.75
N ALA A 254 -3.35 2.71 -19.00
CA ALA A 254 -2.56 2.21 -20.11
C ALA A 254 -1.30 3.05 -20.38
N THR A 255 -1.28 4.33 -19.97
CA THR A 255 -0.10 5.19 -20.08
C THR A 255 0.97 4.79 -19.07
N GLY A 256 0.59 4.43 -17.84
CA GLY A 256 1.49 3.87 -16.84
C GLY A 256 2.12 2.58 -17.33
N ASP A 257 1.32 1.64 -17.82
CA ASP A 257 1.78 0.39 -18.43
C ASP A 257 2.79 0.64 -19.56
N ALA A 258 2.46 1.49 -20.52
CA ALA A 258 3.32 1.76 -21.66
C ALA A 258 4.69 2.33 -21.27
N ILE A 259 4.74 3.15 -20.22
CA ILE A 259 5.98 3.78 -19.75
C ILE A 259 6.79 2.82 -18.86
N PHE A 260 6.14 2.04 -18.01
CA PHE A 260 6.79 1.24 -16.98
C PHE A 260 6.92 -0.26 -17.31
N ALA A 261 6.26 -0.76 -18.35
CA ALA A 261 6.35 -2.18 -18.74
C ALA A 261 7.76 -2.65 -19.17
N ASN A 262 8.65 -1.74 -19.60
CA ASN A 262 10.00 -2.11 -20.02
C ASN A 262 11.09 -1.37 -19.22
N PRO A 263 11.66 -1.98 -18.20
CA PRO A 263 12.52 -1.33 -17.21
C PRO A 263 14.01 -1.27 -17.54
N LYS A 264 14.47 -1.82 -18.67
CA LYS A 264 15.90 -2.11 -18.94
C LYS A 264 16.89 -0.94 -18.82
N ASN A 265 16.42 0.30 -18.66
CA ASN A 265 17.28 1.50 -18.56
C ASN A 265 16.99 2.36 -17.33
N ARG A 266 16.38 1.80 -16.28
CA ARG A 266 15.99 2.60 -15.10
C ARG A 266 16.95 2.39 -13.94
N SER A 267 17.20 3.48 -13.20
CA SER A 267 18.05 3.44 -12.01
C SER A 267 17.33 2.88 -10.78
N LEU A 268 16.00 2.94 -10.73
CA LEU A 268 15.20 2.37 -9.64
C LEU A 268 14.59 1.01 -10.04
N ILE A 269 14.39 0.14 -9.06
CA ILE A 269 13.53 -1.03 -9.21
C ILE A 269 12.08 -0.51 -9.16
N VAL A 270 11.41 -0.51 -10.31
CA VAL A 270 10.04 -0.03 -10.42
C VAL A 270 9.07 -1.18 -10.34
N ARG A 271 8.15 -1.09 -9.39
CA ARG A 271 6.99 -1.97 -9.28
C ARG A 271 5.77 -1.18 -9.71
N HIS A 272 5.27 -1.44 -10.91
CA HIS A 272 3.98 -0.94 -11.36
C HIS A 272 2.89 -1.86 -10.81
N ILE A 273 2.01 -1.31 -10.00
CA ILE A 273 1.04 -2.08 -9.21
C ILE A 273 -0.37 -1.71 -9.64
N ASN A 274 -1.11 -2.68 -10.15
CA ASN A 274 -2.55 -2.62 -10.23
C ASN A 274 -3.14 -3.03 -8.87
N PRO A 275 -3.64 -2.08 -8.06
CA PRO A 275 -4.12 -2.41 -6.72
C PRO A 275 -5.30 -3.38 -6.73
N LYS A 276 -6.16 -3.32 -7.75
CA LYS A 276 -7.34 -4.20 -7.86
C LYS A 276 -6.93 -5.65 -8.11
N GLN A 277 -5.97 -5.86 -9.01
CA GLN A 277 -5.39 -7.17 -9.26
C GLN A 277 -4.70 -7.72 -8.02
N ALA A 278 -3.92 -6.89 -7.31
CA ALA A 278 -3.22 -7.30 -6.10
C ALA A 278 -4.19 -7.78 -5.01
N LEU A 279 -5.31 -7.08 -4.79
CA LEU A 279 -6.35 -7.51 -3.85
C LEU A 279 -6.95 -8.87 -4.24
N ILE A 280 -7.34 -9.02 -5.51
CA ILE A 280 -7.94 -10.28 -6.01
C ILE A 280 -6.95 -11.43 -5.89
N TYR A 281 -5.70 -11.24 -6.29
CA TYR A 281 -4.67 -12.28 -6.21
C TYR A 281 -4.37 -12.68 -4.76
N ASN A 282 -4.27 -11.71 -3.84
CA ASN A 282 -4.10 -11.98 -2.42
C ASN A 282 -5.29 -12.78 -1.86
N LYS A 283 -6.53 -12.36 -2.18
CA LYS A 283 -7.71 -13.10 -1.78
C LYS A 283 -7.70 -14.54 -2.31
N LEU A 284 -7.39 -14.73 -3.59
CA LEU A 284 -7.37 -16.06 -4.20
C LEU A 284 -6.25 -16.94 -3.65
N TYR A 285 -5.13 -16.35 -3.25
CA TYR A 285 -4.05 -17.08 -2.58
C TYR A 285 -4.47 -17.66 -1.24
N HIS A 286 -5.22 -16.89 -0.44
CA HIS A 286 -5.64 -17.29 0.90
C HIS A 286 -6.97 -18.06 0.95
N HIS A 287 -7.90 -17.73 0.07
CA HIS A 287 -9.29 -18.22 0.10
C HIS A 287 -9.77 -18.87 -1.20
N GLY A 288 -8.89 -19.05 -2.19
CA GLY A 288 -9.30 -19.59 -3.48
C GLY A 288 -9.84 -21.03 -3.43
N VAL A 289 -9.52 -21.79 -2.38
CA VAL A 289 -10.04 -23.15 -2.17
C VAL A 289 -11.57 -23.18 -2.04
N GLU A 290 -12.18 -22.13 -1.51
CA GLU A 290 -13.63 -22.01 -1.32
C GLU A 290 -14.42 -22.15 -2.65
N LEU A 291 -13.82 -21.70 -3.78
CA LEU A 291 -14.39 -21.89 -5.12
C LEU A 291 -14.58 -23.37 -5.49
N PHE A 292 -13.65 -24.22 -5.09
CA PHE A 292 -13.64 -25.64 -5.38
C PHE A 292 -14.51 -26.43 -4.40
N GLU A 293 -14.56 -26.00 -3.15
CA GLU A 293 -15.43 -26.60 -2.12
C GLU A 293 -16.91 -26.41 -2.45
N THR A 294 -17.27 -25.22 -2.98
CA THR A 294 -18.65 -24.86 -3.35
C THR A 294 -19.05 -25.35 -4.74
N ALA A 295 -18.14 -25.94 -5.52
CA ALA A 295 -18.44 -26.47 -6.85
C ALA A 295 -19.58 -27.50 -6.79
N ALA A 296 -20.38 -27.55 -7.87
CA ALA A 296 -21.50 -28.48 -7.99
C ALA A 296 -21.06 -29.95 -7.75
N PRO A 297 -21.99 -30.85 -7.38
CA PRO A 297 -21.71 -32.29 -7.30
C PRO A 297 -21.14 -32.81 -8.63
N PRO A 298 -20.35 -33.91 -8.61
CA PRO A 298 -19.80 -34.50 -9.82
C PRO A 298 -20.90 -34.90 -10.80
N ASP A 299 -20.68 -34.65 -12.09
CA ASP A 299 -21.54 -35.10 -13.18
C ASP A 299 -21.28 -36.59 -13.53
N GLU A 300 -21.90 -37.07 -14.62
CA GLU A 300 -21.74 -38.45 -15.12
C GLU A 300 -20.27 -38.78 -15.50
N ASN A 301 -19.47 -37.80 -15.78
CA ASN A 301 -18.03 -37.96 -16.10
C ASN A 301 -17.15 -37.82 -14.84
N GLY A 302 -17.72 -37.60 -13.67
CA GLY A 302 -17.02 -37.36 -12.43
C GLY A 302 -16.46 -35.94 -12.31
N GLU A 303 -16.83 -35.00 -13.17
CA GLU A 303 -16.38 -33.62 -13.16
C GLU A 303 -17.33 -32.71 -12.38
N ARG A 304 -16.78 -31.84 -11.56
CA ARG A 304 -17.52 -30.82 -10.79
C ARG A 304 -17.56 -29.50 -11.53
N LEU A 305 -18.72 -28.85 -11.58
CA LEU A 305 -18.87 -27.54 -12.21
C LEU A 305 -18.62 -26.40 -11.20
N ILE A 306 -17.67 -25.51 -11.51
CA ILE A 306 -17.55 -24.18 -10.93
C ILE A 306 -18.30 -23.23 -11.86
N SER A 307 -19.47 -22.75 -11.44
CA SER A 307 -20.24 -21.76 -12.19
C SER A 307 -20.18 -20.43 -11.44
N ALA A 308 -19.38 -19.50 -11.96
CA ALA A 308 -19.16 -18.19 -11.37
C ALA A 308 -20.03 -17.12 -12.03
N LEU A 309 -20.75 -16.33 -11.23
CA LEU A 309 -21.46 -15.13 -11.65
C LEU A 309 -20.72 -13.90 -11.13
N ILE A 310 -20.32 -13.00 -12.01
CA ILE A 310 -19.70 -11.74 -11.64
C ILE A 310 -20.65 -10.60 -12.00
N VAL A 311 -21.11 -9.87 -11.00
CA VAL A 311 -22.02 -8.72 -11.14
C VAL A 311 -21.24 -7.42 -10.93
N GLY A 312 -21.09 -6.67 -12.01
CA GLY A 312 -20.20 -5.53 -12.11
C GLY A 312 -18.84 -5.93 -12.70
N LEU A 313 -18.59 -5.56 -13.96
CA LEU A 313 -17.34 -5.78 -14.70
C LEU A 313 -16.42 -4.55 -14.66
N GLY A 314 -16.60 -3.69 -13.67
CA GLY A 314 -15.62 -2.68 -13.30
C GLY A 314 -14.30 -3.31 -12.85
N GLY A 315 -13.33 -2.48 -12.41
CA GLY A 315 -11.96 -2.96 -12.20
C GLY A 315 -11.79 -4.25 -11.40
N TYR A 316 -12.50 -4.45 -10.28
CA TYR A 316 -12.37 -5.69 -9.47
C TYR A 316 -13.05 -6.89 -10.12
N GLY A 317 -14.26 -6.67 -10.68
CA GLY A 317 -14.97 -7.74 -11.37
C GLY A 317 -14.23 -8.22 -12.60
N ALA A 318 -13.64 -7.32 -13.38
CA ALA A 318 -12.81 -7.67 -14.52
C ALA A 318 -11.56 -8.45 -14.10
N GLU A 319 -10.86 -8.04 -13.04
CA GLU A 319 -9.69 -8.77 -12.52
C GLU A 319 -10.07 -10.16 -12.00
N MET A 320 -11.20 -10.30 -11.29
CA MET A 320 -11.69 -11.60 -10.87
C MET A 320 -12.09 -12.47 -12.07
N PHE A 321 -12.78 -11.91 -13.05
CA PHE A 321 -13.15 -12.64 -14.27
C PHE A 321 -11.90 -13.22 -14.97
N LYS A 322 -10.87 -12.39 -15.16
CA LYS A 322 -9.58 -12.82 -15.73
C LYS A 322 -8.91 -13.89 -14.86
N ALA A 323 -8.85 -13.66 -13.55
CA ALA A 323 -8.17 -14.57 -12.63
C ALA A 323 -8.82 -15.97 -12.57
N LEU A 324 -10.13 -16.06 -12.54
CA LEU A 324 -10.83 -17.33 -12.52
C LEU A 324 -10.52 -18.19 -13.74
N THR A 325 -10.29 -17.60 -14.93
CA THR A 325 -10.00 -18.35 -16.15
C THR A 325 -8.77 -19.24 -16.04
N TRP A 326 -7.72 -18.76 -15.39
CA TRP A 326 -6.49 -19.53 -15.19
C TRP A 326 -6.44 -20.26 -13.83
N LEU A 327 -7.09 -19.72 -12.81
CA LEU A 327 -7.11 -20.34 -11.47
C LEU A 327 -7.87 -21.66 -11.46
N CYS A 328 -9.00 -21.71 -12.15
CA CYS A 328 -9.89 -22.87 -12.14
C CYS A 328 -9.49 -23.94 -13.17
N GLN A 329 -8.29 -23.86 -13.77
CA GLN A 329 -7.76 -24.94 -14.61
C GLN A 329 -7.29 -26.11 -13.73
N MET A 330 -8.22 -26.93 -13.25
CA MET A 330 -7.97 -28.06 -12.36
C MET A 330 -8.53 -29.37 -12.92
N THR A 331 -7.85 -30.48 -12.65
CA THR A 331 -8.33 -31.81 -13.02
C THR A 331 -9.60 -32.16 -12.23
N GLY A 332 -10.60 -32.67 -12.90
CA GLY A 332 -11.90 -33.01 -12.27
C GLY A 332 -12.85 -31.83 -12.10
N TYR A 333 -12.50 -30.66 -12.65
CA TYR A 333 -13.34 -29.47 -12.58
C TYR A 333 -13.59 -28.86 -13.97
N ARG A 334 -14.78 -28.31 -14.14
CA ARG A 334 -15.17 -27.47 -15.29
C ARG A 334 -15.46 -26.06 -14.82
N LEU A 335 -15.17 -25.09 -15.68
CA LEU A 335 -15.41 -23.67 -15.38
C LEU A 335 -16.44 -23.07 -16.35
N LYS A 336 -17.44 -22.41 -15.77
CA LYS A 336 -18.34 -21.50 -16.47
C LYS A 336 -18.27 -20.14 -15.76
N ILE A 337 -18.10 -19.03 -16.52
CA ILE A 337 -18.16 -17.69 -15.94
C ILE A 337 -19.19 -16.88 -16.72
N VAL A 338 -20.09 -16.26 -16.00
CA VAL A 338 -21.04 -15.28 -16.52
C VAL A 338 -20.70 -13.91 -15.92
N GLY A 339 -20.28 -12.99 -16.74
CA GLY A 339 -20.03 -11.59 -16.36
C GLY A 339 -21.23 -10.72 -16.73
N MET A 340 -21.77 -9.98 -15.78
CA MET A 340 -22.91 -9.08 -15.98
C MET A 340 -22.56 -7.66 -15.61
N ASP A 341 -22.82 -6.72 -16.51
CA ASP A 341 -22.70 -5.28 -16.23
C ASP A 341 -23.81 -4.50 -16.92
N LYS A 342 -24.27 -3.41 -16.27
CA LYS A 342 -25.22 -2.48 -16.89
C LYS A 342 -24.61 -1.66 -18.02
N SER A 343 -23.28 -1.53 -18.04
CA SER A 343 -22.52 -0.78 -19.04
C SER A 343 -22.04 -1.68 -20.15
N THR A 344 -22.51 -1.46 -21.35
CA THR A 344 -21.99 -2.11 -22.56
C THR A 344 -20.51 -1.77 -22.78
N ASP A 345 -20.06 -0.60 -22.36
CA ASP A 345 -18.66 -0.19 -22.47
C ASP A 345 -17.75 -1.06 -21.60
N ALA A 346 -18.18 -1.44 -20.37
CA ALA A 346 -17.40 -2.33 -19.51
C ALA A 346 -17.26 -3.73 -20.13
N VAL A 347 -18.33 -4.25 -20.73
CA VAL A 347 -18.32 -5.51 -21.46
C VAL A 347 -17.39 -5.45 -22.67
N ASN A 348 -17.51 -4.40 -23.49
CA ASN A 348 -16.68 -4.22 -24.67
C ASN A 348 -15.20 -4.01 -24.31
N ALA A 349 -14.91 -3.30 -23.22
CA ALA A 349 -13.56 -3.12 -22.73
C ALA A 349 -12.90 -4.46 -22.38
N LEU A 350 -13.62 -5.36 -21.69
CA LEU A 350 -13.08 -6.69 -21.36
C LEU A 350 -12.86 -7.56 -22.60
N TYR A 351 -13.75 -7.51 -23.59
CA TYR A 351 -13.53 -8.16 -24.88
C TYR A 351 -12.30 -7.63 -25.63
N ALA A 352 -12.12 -6.31 -25.61
CA ALA A 352 -10.99 -5.65 -26.26
C ALA A 352 -9.65 -5.93 -25.54
N GLU A 353 -9.68 -6.00 -24.22
CA GLU A 353 -8.50 -6.26 -23.38
C GLU A 353 -8.02 -7.70 -23.51
N CYS A 354 -8.94 -8.66 -23.53
CA CYS A 354 -8.62 -10.09 -23.50
C CYS A 354 -9.28 -10.89 -24.65
N PRO A 355 -9.06 -10.53 -25.93
CA PRO A 355 -9.73 -11.16 -27.04
C PRO A 355 -9.42 -12.66 -27.16
N GLY A 356 -8.23 -13.09 -26.72
CA GLY A 356 -7.81 -14.48 -26.75
C GLY A 356 -8.60 -15.39 -25.80
N LEU A 357 -9.25 -14.84 -24.77
CA LEU A 357 -10.14 -15.62 -23.89
C LEU A 357 -11.43 -16.05 -24.60
N PHE A 358 -11.90 -15.26 -25.55
CA PHE A 358 -13.16 -15.47 -26.27
C PHE A 358 -12.96 -16.15 -27.62
N ASP A 359 -11.79 -16.73 -27.89
CA ASP A 359 -11.51 -17.50 -29.09
C ASP A 359 -12.44 -18.73 -29.15
N GLU A 360 -13.24 -18.81 -30.21
CA GLU A 360 -14.24 -19.89 -30.41
C GLU A 360 -13.65 -21.30 -30.41
N ARG A 361 -12.34 -21.42 -30.68
CA ARG A 361 -11.64 -22.71 -30.60
C ARG A 361 -11.48 -23.24 -29.20
N ILE A 362 -11.63 -22.38 -28.18
CA ILE A 362 -11.41 -22.69 -26.75
C ILE A 362 -12.65 -22.44 -25.94
N ASN A 363 -13.27 -21.26 -26.11
CA ASN A 363 -14.46 -20.89 -25.35
C ASN A 363 -15.62 -21.83 -25.68
N GLY A 364 -16.09 -22.55 -24.65
CA GLY A 364 -17.17 -23.54 -24.79
C GLY A 364 -16.74 -24.87 -25.43
N THR A 365 -15.44 -25.05 -25.77
CA THR A 365 -14.93 -26.29 -26.36
C THR A 365 -14.13 -27.10 -25.35
N ARG A 366 -14.03 -28.42 -25.59
CA ARG A 366 -13.16 -29.33 -24.83
C ARG A 366 -12.00 -29.75 -25.71
N CYS A 367 -10.89 -29.06 -25.60
CA CYS A 367 -9.65 -29.44 -26.27
C CYS A 367 -8.69 -30.01 -25.21
N PRO A 368 -8.36 -31.31 -25.26
CA PRO A 368 -7.37 -31.89 -24.34
C PRO A 368 -6.05 -31.14 -24.40
N GLY A 369 -5.46 -30.84 -23.26
CA GLY A 369 -4.18 -30.13 -23.16
C GLY A 369 -4.24 -28.62 -23.41
N GLU A 370 -5.42 -28.02 -23.62
CA GLU A 370 -5.62 -26.58 -23.75
C GLU A 370 -6.51 -26.06 -22.60
N ALA A 371 -6.54 -24.75 -22.38
CA ALA A 371 -7.42 -24.12 -21.40
C ALA A 371 -8.90 -24.49 -21.65
N GLN A 372 -9.66 -24.73 -20.57
CA GLN A 372 -11.04 -25.19 -20.65
C GLN A 372 -11.96 -24.31 -19.80
N TYR A 373 -12.83 -23.56 -20.45
CA TYR A 373 -13.84 -22.72 -19.80
C TYR A 373 -14.99 -22.42 -20.77
N THR A 374 -16.10 -21.98 -20.19
CA THR A 374 -17.22 -21.39 -20.92
C THR A 374 -17.44 -19.98 -20.38
N LEU A 375 -17.19 -18.96 -21.18
CA LEU A 375 -17.28 -17.55 -20.81
C LEU A 375 -18.43 -16.89 -21.55
N GLN A 376 -19.25 -16.14 -20.81
CA GLN A 376 -20.35 -15.35 -21.33
C GLN A 376 -20.34 -13.96 -20.71
N LEU A 377 -20.44 -12.92 -21.52
CA LEU A 377 -20.61 -11.55 -21.06
C LEU A 377 -22.01 -11.05 -21.42
N VAL A 378 -22.69 -10.43 -20.48
CA VAL A 378 -24.05 -9.91 -20.63
C VAL A 378 -24.02 -8.43 -20.26
N GLY A 379 -24.18 -7.60 -21.26
CA GLY A 379 -24.38 -6.15 -21.13
C GLY A 379 -25.84 -5.81 -21.30
N GLU A 380 -26.18 -4.52 -21.18
CA GLU A 380 -27.50 -3.93 -21.33
C GLU A 380 -28.62 -4.57 -20.48
N GLU A 381 -29.49 -3.77 -19.92
CA GLU A 381 -30.66 -4.21 -19.13
C GLU A 381 -30.32 -5.03 -17.85
N VAL A 382 -29.04 -5.21 -17.48
CA VAL A 382 -28.64 -5.96 -16.29
C VAL A 382 -28.28 -4.99 -15.15
N ASP A 383 -29.22 -4.15 -14.79
CA ASP A 383 -29.09 -3.31 -13.58
C ASP A 383 -29.55 -4.10 -12.36
N ALA A 384 -28.68 -4.22 -11.36
CA ALA A 384 -28.98 -4.93 -10.11
C ALA A 384 -30.19 -4.32 -9.35
N THR A 385 -30.59 -3.10 -9.67
CA THR A 385 -31.78 -2.45 -9.11
C THR A 385 -33.04 -2.65 -9.96
N ALA A 386 -32.89 -3.08 -11.21
CA ALA A 386 -34.01 -3.23 -12.14
C ALA A 386 -34.94 -4.40 -11.80
N PRO A 387 -36.24 -4.30 -12.09
CA PRO A 387 -37.20 -5.40 -11.82
C PRO A 387 -36.87 -6.71 -12.53
N ASN A 388 -36.31 -6.66 -13.74
CA ASN A 388 -35.96 -7.81 -14.56
C ASN A 388 -34.64 -8.50 -14.14
N PHE A 389 -33.92 -7.99 -13.15
CA PHE A 389 -32.64 -8.53 -12.71
C PHE A 389 -32.72 -10.01 -12.32
N GLU A 390 -33.75 -10.40 -11.54
CA GLU A 390 -33.98 -11.81 -11.16
C GLU A 390 -34.12 -12.71 -12.39
N THR A 391 -34.93 -12.28 -13.37
CA THR A 391 -35.13 -13.05 -14.60
C THR A 391 -33.84 -13.23 -15.38
N LYS A 392 -33.02 -12.18 -15.49
CA LYS A 392 -31.72 -12.23 -16.18
C LYS A 392 -30.71 -13.11 -15.44
N VAL A 393 -30.61 -13.01 -14.13
CA VAL A 393 -29.74 -13.87 -13.31
C VAL A 393 -30.11 -15.34 -13.50
N LEU A 394 -31.39 -15.69 -13.38
CA LEU A 394 -31.85 -17.08 -13.55
C LEU A 394 -31.74 -17.58 -14.99
N GLN A 395 -31.85 -16.69 -15.97
CA GLN A 395 -31.67 -17.03 -17.39
C GLN A 395 -30.22 -17.47 -17.69
N TYR A 396 -29.21 -16.78 -17.15
CA TYR A 396 -27.80 -16.96 -17.52
C TYR A 396 -26.98 -17.74 -16.49
N ALA A 397 -27.34 -17.66 -15.21
CA ALA A 397 -26.56 -18.16 -14.09
C ALA A 397 -27.38 -18.89 -13.03
N ALA A 398 -28.47 -19.57 -13.40
CA ALA A 398 -29.30 -20.37 -12.47
C ALA A 398 -28.51 -21.49 -11.77
N ASP A 399 -27.39 -21.90 -12.34
CA ASP A 399 -26.47 -22.92 -11.86
C ASP A 399 -25.25 -22.34 -11.12
N ALA A 400 -25.27 -21.04 -10.77
CA ALA A 400 -24.16 -20.41 -10.09
C ALA A 400 -23.83 -21.09 -8.75
N THR A 401 -22.54 -21.38 -8.56
CA THR A 401 -21.97 -21.92 -7.32
C THR A 401 -21.18 -20.85 -6.56
N TYR A 402 -20.71 -19.84 -7.27
CA TYR A 402 -19.98 -18.71 -6.74
C TYR A 402 -20.49 -17.41 -7.34
N ILE A 403 -20.59 -16.35 -6.55
CA ILE A 403 -21.02 -15.02 -7.00
C ILE A 403 -20.10 -13.97 -6.42
N LEU A 404 -19.58 -13.09 -7.27
CA LEU A 404 -18.92 -11.86 -6.86
C LEU A 404 -19.79 -10.65 -7.22
N VAL A 405 -19.99 -9.74 -6.27
CA VAL A 405 -20.61 -8.42 -6.49
C VAL A 405 -19.59 -7.31 -6.34
N SER A 406 -19.46 -6.47 -7.39
CA SER A 406 -18.46 -5.40 -7.45
C SER A 406 -19.00 -4.19 -8.26
N LEU A 407 -19.90 -3.42 -7.66
CA LEU A 407 -20.60 -2.29 -8.31
C LEU A 407 -19.95 -0.92 -8.02
N GLY A 408 -18.84 -0.90 -7.26
CA GLY A 408 -18.06 0.29 -7.00
C GLY A 408 -18.57 1.20 -5.86
N ASP A 409 -19.59 0.75 -5.13
CA ASP A 409 -20.20 1.48 -4.01
C ASP A 409 -20.67 0.46 -2.96
N ASP A 410 -20.38 0.70 -1.68
CA ASP A 410 -20.62 -0.25 -0.61
C ASP A 410 -22.11 -0.57 -0.42
N ASP A 411 -22.97 0.45 -0.43
CA ASP A 411 -24.42 0.26 -0.28
C ASP A 411 -25.02 -0.55 -1.44
N ARG A 412 -24.60 -0.25 -2.68
CA ARG A 412 -25.03 -1.00 -3.87
C ARG A 412 -24.52 -2.43 -3.85
N ASN A 413 -23.28 -2.62 -3.43
CA ASN A 413 -22.68 -3.94 -3.30
C ASN A 413 -23.45 -4.80 -2.30
N VAL A 414 -23.71 -4.28 -1.11
CA VAL A 414 -24.46 -4.99 -0.06
C VAL A 414 -25.90 -5.27 -0.51
N ALA A 415 -26.60 -4.28 -1.07
CA ALA A 415 -27.98 -4.43 -1.54
C ALA A 415 -28.10 -5.49 -2.65
N ALA A 416 -27.18 -5.46 -3.63
CA ALA A 416 -27.18 -6.45 -4.72
C ALA A 416 -26.86 -7.86 -4.23
N ALA A 417 -25.88 -8.01 -3.30
CA ALA A 417 -25.54 -9.29 -2.71
C ALA A 417 -26.71 -9.89 -1.92
N GLN A 418 -27.41 -9.07 -1.13
CA GLN A 418 -28.63 -9.49 -0.42
C GLN A 418 -29.75 -9.91 -1.38
N ARG A 419 -29.96 -9.14 -2.44
CA ARG A 419 -30.95 -9.46 -3.47
C ARG A 419 -30.63 -10.79 -4.17
N LEU A 420 -29.38 -11.01 -4.55
CA LEU A 420 -28.92 -12.28 -5.13
C LEU A 420 -29.15 -13.43 -4.16
N ARG A 421 -28.82 -13.27 -2.88
CA ARG A 421 -29.12 -14.29 -1.88
C ARG A 421 -30.61 -14.65 -1.86
N GLN A 422 -31.50 -13.65 -1.87
CA GLN A 422 -32.94 -13.86 -1.89
C GLN A 422 -33.42 -14.57 -3.17
N ILE A 423 -32.86 -14.27 -4.33
CA ILE A 423 -33.18 -14.91 -5.61
C ILE A 423 -32.87 -16.41 -5.53
N PHE A 424 -31.64 -16.76 -5.13
CA PHE A 424 -31.20 -18.13 -5.07
C PHE A 424 -31.90 -18.93 -3.97
N GLU A 425 -32.17 -18.36 -2.79
CA GLU A 425 -32.96 -19.04 -1.75
C GLU A 425 -34.40 -19.31 -2.20
N ARG A 426 -35.04 -18.40 -2.94
CA ARG A 426 -36.38 -18.64 -3.52
C ARG A 426 -36.33 -19.74 -4.56
N GLU A 427 -35.31 -19.77 -5.40
CA GLU A 427 -35.17 -20.79 -6.44
C GLU A 427 -34.94 -22.18 -5.84
N HIS A 428 -34.10 -22.30 -4.81
CA HIS A 428 -33.89 -23.52 -4.04
C HIS A 428 -35.19 -24.01 -3.39
N SER A 429 -35.93 -23.10 -2.76
CA SER A 429 -37.22 -23.43 -2.16
C SER A 429 -38.24 -23.97 -3.19
N ARG A 430 -38.25 -23.39 -4.41
CA ARG A 430 -39.10 -23.86 -5.52
C ARG A 430 -38.74 -25.27 -6.00
N ARG A 431 -37.45 -25.62 -5.94
CA ARG A 431 -36.97 -26.96 -6.32
C ARG A 431 -37.15 -28.01 -5.23
N GLY A 432 -37.57 -27.62 -4.02
CA GLY A 432 -37.72 -28.51 -2.88
C GLY A 432 -36.39 -29.00 -2.29
N GLU A 433 -35.30 -28.29 -2.56
CA GLU A 433 -33.99 -28.60 -2.02
C GLU A 433 -33.91 -28.19 -0.54
N ALA A 434 -33.15 -28.94 0.26
CA ALA A 434 -33.00 -28.64 1.68
C ALA A 434 -32.28 -27.29 1.87
N GLN A 435 -32.72 -26.51 2.85
CA GLN A 435 -32.00 -25.31 3.25
C GLN A 435 -30.51 -25.66 3.52
N ASP A 436 -29.60 -24.88 2.97
CA ASP A 436 -28.13 -25.01 3.07
C ASP A 436 -27.45 -25.95 2.05
N THR A 437 -28.14 -26.72 1.23
CA THR A 437 -27.48 -27.50 0.19
C THR A 437 -27.61 -26.82 -1.17
N GLY A 438 -26.49 -26.41 -1.76
CA GLY A 438 -26.44 -25.90 -3.14
C GLY A 438 -26.63 -24.40 -3.35
N ALA A 439 -26.81 -23.60 -2.29
CA ALA A 439 -26.84 -22.15 -2.43
C ALA A 439 -25.44 -21.61 -2.78
N PRO A 440 -25.30 -20.67 -3.75
CA PRO A 440 -24.01 -20.15 -4.15
C PRO A 440 -23.29 -19.42 -3.01
N HIS A 441 -21.97 -19.55 -2.97
CA HIS A 441 -21.13 -18.69 -2.15
C HIS A 441 -21.13 -17.28 -2.72
N ILE A 442 -21.58 -16.30 -1.95
CA ILE A 442 -21.68 -14.90 -2.39
C ILE A 442 -20.62 -14.06 -1.69
N GLU A 443 -19.84 -13.37 -2.47
CA GLU A 443 -18.85 -12.42 -1.99
C GLU A 443 -19.12 -11.02 -2.50
N THR A 444 -18.81 -10.02 -1.70
CA THR A 444 -18.91 -8.63 -2.11
C THR A 444 -17.84 -7.76 -1.46
N ILE A 445 -17.46 -6.73 -2.18
CA ILE A 445 -16.45 -5.77 -1.72
C ILE A 445 -17.12 -4.71 -0.87
N VAL A 446 -16.56 -4.45 0.31
CA VAL A 446 -16.96 -3.36 1.21
C VAL A 446 -15.70 -2.65 1.66
N TYR A 447 -15.56 -1.39 1.25
CA TYR A 447 -14.37 -0.57 1.50
C TYR A 447 -14.30 -0.02 2.91
N ASP A 448 -15.44 0.43 3.43
CA ASP A 448 -15.51 1.04 4.75
C ASP A 448 -15.20 0.00 5.83
N PRO A 449 -14.15 0.21 6.67
CA PRO A 449 -13.78 -0.74 7.70
C PRO A 449 -14.85 -0.92 8.78
N ASP A 450 -15.53 0.16 9.16
CA ASP A 450 -16.55 0.15 10.21
C ASP A 450 -17.80 -0.58 9.70
N VAL A 451 -18.27 -0.26 8.48
CA VAL A 451 -19.37 -0.97 7.82
C VAL A 451 -19.02 -2.46 7.65
N SER A 452 -17.81 -2.78 7.22
CA SER A 452 -17.36 -4.17 7.08
C SER A 452 -17.35 -4.92 8.41
N ALA A 453 -16.94 -4.27 9.52
CA ALA A 453 -16.93 -4.86 10.86
C ALA A 453 -18.35 -5.13 11.35
N GLU A 454 -19.26 -4.16 11.22
CA GLU A 454 -20.67 -4.30 11.61
C GLU A 454 -21.39 -5.40 10.81
N LEU A 455 -21.14 -5.48 9.49
CA LEU A 455 -21.70 -6.53 8.66
C LEU A 455 -21.18 -7.93 9.04
N LYS A 456 -19.89 -8.04 9.42
CA LYS A 456 -19.32 -9.31 9.91
C LYS A 456 -19.91 -9.70 11.28
N GLU A 457 -20.15 -8.74 12.16
CA GLU A 457 -20.79 -8.96 13.45
C GLU A 457 -22.25 -9.39 13.25
N ALA A 458 -23.03 -8.70 12.42
CA ALA A 458 -24.39 -9.04 12.06
C ALA A 458 -24.51 -10.47 11.48
N ARG A 459 -23.51 -10.93 10.73
CA ARG A 459 -23.42 -12.31 10.23
C ARG A 459 -23.42 -13.34 11.36
N ASN A 460 -22.81 -13.04 12.49
CA ASN A 460 -22.74 -13.95 13.65
C ASN A 460 -24.07 -14.06 14.40
N HIS A 461 -24.98 -13.12 14.23
CA HIS A 461 -26.31 -13.07 14.87
C HIS A 461 -27.43 -13.70 14.04
N LYS A 462 -27.26 -14.86 13.46
CA LYS A 462 -28.27 -15.75 12.84
C LYS A 462 -29.40 -15.14 11.97
N SER A 463 -29.43 -13.84 11.72
CA SER A 463 -30.44 -13.16 10.93
C SER A 463 -29.87 -12.52 9.69
N PHE A 464 -30.34 -12.88 8.54
CA PHE A 464 -30.23 -12.25 7.22
C PHE A 464 -28.94 -12.35 6.42
N SER A 465 -27.73 -12.20 6.98
CA SER A 465 -26.52 -12.09 6.16
C SER A 465 -25.57 -13.30 6.24
N SER A 466 -26.01 -14.39 6.87
CA SER A 466 -25.14 -15.51 7.28
C SER A 466 -24.39 -16.23 6.15
N LYS A 467 -24.68 -15.91 4.88
CA LYS A 467 -24.07 -16.56 3.72
C LYS A 467 -23.43 -15.59 2.70
N ILE A 468 -23.21 -14.34 3.10
CA ILE A 468 -22.51 -13.35 2.28
C ILE A 468 -21.17 -13.04 2.94
N CYS A 469 -20.07 -13.15 2.19
CA CYS A 469 -18.73 -12.80 2.64
C CYS A 469 -18.38 -11.37 2.20
N TYR A 470 -17.94 -10.56 3.15
CA TYR A 470 -17.50 -9.17 2.93
C TYR A 470 -15.99 -9.09 2.99
N PHE A 471 -15.34 -8.55 1.97
CA PHE A 471 -13.90 -8.41 1.91
C PHE A 471 -13.46 -7.09 1.28
N GLY A 472 -12.17 -6.80 1.29
CA GLY A 472 -11.59 -5.64 0.60
C GLY A 472 -11.78 -4.32 1.34
N ASN A 473 -12.04 -4.35 2.68
CA ASN A 473 -12.04 -3.12 3.45
C ASN A 473 -10.64 -2.48 3.45
N LEU A 474 -10.61 -1.18 3.65
CA LEU A 474 -9.41 -0.36 3.49
C LEU A 474 -8.20 -0.92 4.25
N ASP A 475 -8.40 -1.38 5.50
CA ASP A 475 -7.32 -1.84 6.37
C ASP A 475 -6.76 -3.22 5.98
N THR A 476 -7.59 -4.10 5.43
CA THR A 476 -7.17 -5.42 4.94
C THR A 476 -6.69 -5.38 3.49
N TYR A 477 -7.02 -4.32 2.76
CA TYR A 477 -6.62 -4.12 1.38
C TYR A 477 -5.28 -3.36 1.29
N PHE A 478 -5.21 -2.15 1.89
CA PHE A 478 -3.97 -1.37 1.91
C PHE A 478 -3.11 -1.77 3.10
N CYS A 479 -2.58 -2.99 3.04
CA CYS A 479 -1.73 -3.57 4.06
C CYS A 479 -0.44 -4.16 3.48
N GLU A 480 0.52 -4.44 4.34
CA GLU A 480 1.82 -4.99 3.96
C GLU A 480 1.68 -6.32 3.21
N GLU A 481 0.81 -7.20 3.66
CA GLU A 481 0.63 -8.54 3.11
C GLU A 481 0.18 -8.54 1.63
N VAL A 482 -0.56 -7.50 1.21
CA VAL A 482 -1.03 -7.38 -0.18
C VAL A 482 0.07 -6.86 -1.12
N PHE A 483 0.94 -5.95 -0.65
CA PHE A 483 1.84 -5.23 -1.54
C PHE A 483 3.33 -5.47 -1.29
N PHE A 484 3.71 -6.00 -0.12
CA PHE A 484 5.11 -6.14 0.28
C PHE A 484 5.38 -7.52 0.89
N ASN A 485 6.37 -8.22 0.37
CA ASN A 485 6.92 -9.44 0.94
C ASN A 485 5.85 -10.47 1.39
N SER A 486 4.79 -10.64 0.58
CA SER A 486 3.77 -11.65 0.87
C SER A 486 4.32 -13.07 0.65
N ASP A 487 3.73 -14.06 1.34
CA ASP A 487 4.05 -15.48 1.10
C ASP A 487 3.87 -15.86 -0.38
N ALA A 488 2.89 -15.22 -1.04
CA ALA A 488 2.65 -15.38 -2.46
C ALA A 488 3.80 -14.84 -3.31
N GLU A 489 4.40 -13.70 -2.94
CA GLU A 489 5.56 -13.12 -3.64
C GLU A 489 6.81 -13.98 -3.46
N GLU A 490 7.06 -14.51 -2.26
CA GLU A 490 8.17 -15.44 -2.01
C GLU A 490 8.02 -16.71 -2.85
N ALA A 491 6.83 -17.29 -2.89
CA ALA A 491 6.52 -18.45 -3.73
C ALA A 491 6.67 -18.11 -5.23
N ALA A 492 6.28 -16.92 -5.67
CA ALA A 492 6.44 -16.47 -7.05
C ALA A 492 7.91 -16.28 -7.43
N LEU A 493 8.74 -15.74 -6.54
CA LEU A 493 10.19 -15.63 -6.75
C LEU A 493 10.83 -17.01 -6.93
N ALA A 494 10.40 -18.01 -6.15
CA ALA A 494 10.85 -19.38 -6.31
C ALA A 494 10.46 -19.96 -7.68
N VAL A 495 9.27 -19.67 -8.18
CA VAL A 495 8.83 -20.04 -9.54
C VAL A 495 9.71 -19.38 -10.60
N ASN A 496 9.95 -18.06 -10.51
CA ASN A 496 10.82 -17.34 -11.44
C ASN A 496 12.25 -17.93 -11.46
N THR A 497 12.77 -18.27 -10.28
CA THR A 497 14.10 -18.89 -10.14
C THR A 497 14.15 -20.28 -10.78
N ALA A 498 13.08 -21.06 -10.67
CA ALA A 498 12.98 -22.36 -11.32
C ALA A 498 13.04 -22.25 -12.86
N TYR A 499 12.49 -21.20 -13.42
CA TYR A 499 12.64 -20.88 -14.87
C TYR A 499 14.04 -20.36 -15.24
N GLY A 500 14.97 -20.22 -14.29
CA GLY A 500 16.31 -19.68 -14.50
C GLY A 500 16.40 -18.15 -14.45
N GLY A 501 15.33 -17.47 -14.03
CA GLY A 501 15.33 -16.04 -13.84
C GLY A 501 16.05 -15.62 -12.56
N SER A 502 16.72 -14.46 -12.60
CA SER A 502 17.32 -13.85 -11.43
C SER A 502 16.26 -13.10 -10.59
N PRO A 503 16.54 -12.77 -9.33
CA PRO A 503 15.68 -11.86 -8.57
C PRO A 503 15.49 -10.50 -9.25
N ASP A 504 16.51 -9.99 -9.92
CA ASP A 504 16.41 -8.74 -10.69
C ASP A 504 15.43 -8.88 -11.85
N ASP A 505 15.49 -9.98 -12.62
CA ASP A 505 14.54 -10.24 -13.71
C ASP A 505 13.09 -10.33 -13.18
N PHE A 506 12.91 -10.84 -12.00
CA PHE A 506 11.61 -10.93 -11.34
C PHE A 506 11.06 -9.54 -10.98
N TYR A 507 11.87 -8.71 -10.32
CA TYR A 507 11.42 -7.40 -9.85
C TYR A 507 11.39 -6.33 -10.94
N TYR A 508 12.22 -6.44 -11.98
CA TYR A 508 12.29 -5.45 -13.06
C TYR A 508 11.33 -5.74 -14.24
N CYS A 509 10.68 -6.89 -14.28
CA CYS A 509 9.78 -7.26 -15.37
C CYS A 509 8.39 -7.61 -14.84
N ASP A 510 7.41 -6.73 -15.09
CA ASP A 510 6.02 -6.92 -14.63
C ASP A 510 5.43 -8.26 -15.13
N TYR A 511 5.73 -8.66 -16.37
CA TYR A 511 5.30 -9.96 -16.90
C TYR A 511 5.88 -11.13 -16.08
N ASN A 512 7.17 -11.13 -15.76
CA ASN A 512 7.79 -12.20 -14.98
C ASN A 512 7.22 -12.27 -13.57
N TYR A 513 6.99 -11.12 -12.96
CA TYR A 513 6.37 -11.02 -11.64
C TYR A 513 4.96 -11.59 -11.65
N SER A 514 4.08 -11.05 -12.49
CA SER A 514 2.66 -11.40 -12.50
C SER A 514 2.43 -12.85 -12.96
N SER A 515 3.17 -13.32 -13.97
CA SER A 515 3.10 -14.71 -14.43
C SER A 515 3.57 -15.69 -13.37
N SER A 516 4.68 -15.38 -12.67
CA SER A 516 5.18 -16.22 -11.58
C SER A 516 4.24 -16.22 -10.39
N LEU A 517 3.61 -15.07 -10.10
CA LEU A 517 2.62 -14.96 -9.02
C LEU A 517 1.37 -15.81 -9.32
N ALA A 518 0.84 -15.73 -10.54
CA ALA A 518 -0.29 -16.57 -10.98
C ALA A 518 0.04 -18.07 -10.89
N SER A 519 1.27 -18.46 -11.29
CA SER A 519 1.74 -19.85 -11.15
C SER A 519 1.85 -20.29 -9.68
N ALA A 520 2.39 -19.43 -8.82
CA ALA A 520 2.52 -19.73 -7.39
C ALA A 520 1.16 -19.90 -6.70
N ILE A 521 0.20 -19.02 -7.00
CA ILE A 521 -1.18 -19.10 -6.49
C ILE A 521 -1.81 -20.42 -6.92
N HIS A 522 -1.75 -20.76 -8.21
CA HIS A 522 -2.32 -21.98 -8.73
C HIS A 522 -1.63 -23.24 -8.18
N LYS A 523 -0.30 -23.20 -8.01
CA LYS A 523 0.47 -24.30 -7.40
C LYS A 523 0.05 -24.57 -5.95
N LYS A 524 -0.18 -23.50 -5.17
CA LYS A 524 -0.73 -23.62 -3.81
C LYS A 524 -2.11 -24.26 -3.85
N LEU A 525 -3.01 -23.77 -4.69
CA LEU A 525 -4.37 -24.27 -4.78
C LEU A 525 -4.45 -25.71 -5.27
N ARG A 526 -3.59 -26.16 -6.19
CA ARG A 526 -3.49 -27.57 -6.58
C ARG A 526 -3.26 -28.48 -5.37
N ARG A 527 -2.40 -28.06 -4.43
CA ARG A 527 -2.17 -28.80 -3.17
C ARG A 527 -3.39 -28.76 -2.25
N ASP A 528 -3.95 -27.57 -2.06
CA ASP A 528 -5.07 -27.35 -1.16
C ASP A 528 -6.33 -28.11 -1.64
N CYS A 529 -6.51 -28.27 -2.95
CA CYS A 529 -7.57 -29.07 -3.57
C CYS A 529 -7.25 -30.56 -3.67
N GLY A 530 -6.07 -31.01 -3.22
CA GLY A 530 -5.71 -32.44 -3.22
C GLY A 530 -5.49 -33.03 -4.62
N ILE A 531 -5.02 -32.24 -5.59
CA ILE A 531 -4.71 -32.74 -6.94
C ILE A 531 -3.59 -33.78 -6.85
N PRO A 532 -3.77 -35.00 -7.43
CA PRO A 532 -2.81 -36.11 -7.29
C PRO A 532 -1.38 -35.73 -7.72
N GLY A 533 -0.42 -36.13 -6.91
CA GLY A 533 1.02 -35.87 -7.14
C GLY A 533 1.50 -34.52 -6.57
N THR A 534 0.62 -33.62 -6.16
CA THR A 534 1.04 -32.33 -5.58
C THR A 534 1.51 -32.43 -4.13
N GLU A 535 1.11 -33.49 -3.44
CA GLU A 535 1.54 -33.85 -2.09
C GLU A 535 2.95 -34.41 -2.02
N LEU A 536 3.50 -34.88 -3.16
CA LEU A 536 4.80 -35.51 -3.25
C LEU A 536 5.89 -34.50 -3.70
N PRO A 537 7.12 -34.64 -3.20
CA PRO A 537 8.27 -34.00 -3.82
C PRO A 537 8.42 -34.40 -5.29
N LYS A 538 8.93 -33.51 -6.12
CA LYS A 538 9.04 -33.71 -7.58
C LYS A 538 9.74 -35.02 -7.95
N GLU A 539 10.79 -35.38 -7.23
CA GLU A 539 11.63 -36.56 -7.44
C GLU A 539 10.92 -37.88 -7.11
N GLN A 540 9.79 -37.83 -6.39
CA GLN A 540 9.01 -39.01 -5.97
C GLN A 540 7.74 -39.21 -6.82
N ARG A 541 7.48 -38.31 -7.76
CA ARG A 541 6.31 -38.40 -8.64
C ARG A 541 6.54 -39.42 -9.76
N SER A 542 5.48 -40.16 -10.11
CA SER A 542 5.56 -41.04 -11.28
C SER A 542 5.61 -40.22 -12.59
N PRO A 543 6.10 -40.80 -13.70
CA PRO A 543 6.09 -40.15 -15.01
C PRO A 543 4.69 -39.68 -15.42
N GLU A 544 3.66 -40.46 -15.14
CA GLU A 544 2.25 -40.13 -15.43
C GLU A 544 1.78 -38.93 -14.61
N GLN A 545 2.13 -38.87 -13.32
CA GLN A 545 1.80 -37.71 -12.46
C GLN A 545 2.51 -36.45 -12.95
N MET A 546 3.77 -36.57 -13.36
CA MET A 546 4.53 -35.46 -13.91
C MET A 546 3.91 -34.91 -15.19
N GLU A 547 3.51 -35.79 -16.12
CA GLU A 547 2.85 -35.41 -17.36
C GLU A 547 1.50 -34.74 -17.12
N GLN A 548 0.67 -35.32 -16.24
CA GLN A 548 -0.62 -34.73 -15.87
C GLN A 548 -0.48 -33.33 -15.27
N LEU A 549 0.50 -33.13 -14.39
CA LEU A 549 0.77 -31.83 -13.81
C LEU A 549 1.33 -30.84 -14.83
N ALA A 550 2.16 -31.30 -15.80
CA ALA A 550 2.67 -30.42 -16.87
C ALA A 550 1.55 -29.97 -17.81
N ILE A 551 0.66 -30.89 -18.21
CA ILE A 551 -0.54 -30.54 -18.98
C ILE A 551 -1.41 -29.51 -18.21
N LEU A 552 -1.57 -29.69 -16.92
CA LEU A 552 -2.33 -28.79 -16.08
C LEU A 552 -1.68 -27.39 -15.97
N GLU A 553 -0.36 -27.35 -15.86
CA GLU A 553 0.38 -26.08 -15.86
C GLU A 553 0.29 -25.38 -17.20
N HIS A 554 0.38 -26.09 -18.31
CA HIS A 554 0.19 -25.53 -19.65
C HIS A 554 -1.22 -24.92 -19.81
N ARG A 555 -2.27 -25.64 -19.39
CA ARG A 555 -3.64 -25.12 -19.39
C ARG A 555 -3.78 -23.84 -18.58
N ARG A 556 -3.21 -23.82 -17.37
CA ARG A 556 -3.19 -22.63 -16.52
C ARG A 556 -2.45 -21.47 -17.21
N TRP A 557 -1.23 -21.75 -17.72
CA TRP A 557 -0.41 -20.76 -18.40
C TRP A 557 -1.08 -20.21 -19.66
N SER A 558 -1.67 -21.06 -20.47
CA SER A 558 -2.41 -20.67 -21.68
C SER A 558 -3.58 -19.75 -21.35
N ALA A 559 -4.38 -20.07 -20.33
CA ALA A 559 -5.46 -19.21 -19.85
C ALA A 559 -4.94 -17.87 -19.31
N TYR A 560 -3.85 -17.89 -18.53
CA TYR A 560 -3.22 -16.68 -18.01
C TYR A 560 -2.75 -15.76 -19.12
N VAL A 561 -1.99 -16.27 -20.06
CA VAL A 561 -1.45 -15.46 -21.17
C VAL A 561 -2.59 -14.86 -22.01
N ARG A 562 -3.68 -15.60 -22.23
CA ARG A 562 -4.88 -15.08 -22.90
C ARG A 562 -5.57 -13.99 -22.10
N SER A 563 -5.60 -14.08 -20.76
CA SER A 563 -6.14 -13.05 -19.89
C SER A 563 -5.29 -11.76 -19.89
N GLU A 564 -4.01 -11.86 -20.30
CA GLU A 564 -3.10 -10.72 -20.54
C GLU A 564 -3.22 -10.14 -21.98
N GLY A 565 -4.23 -10.57 -22.73
CA GLY A 565 -4.56 -10.06 -24.07
C GLY A 565 -3.88 -10.79 -25.22
N TYR A 566 -3.09 -11.83 -24.97
CA TYR A 566 -2.44 -12.59 -26.04
C TYR A 566 -3.42 -13.50 -26.80
N GLN A 567 -3.16 -13.65 -28.09
CA GLN A 567 -3.86 -14.56 -29.00
C GLN A 567 -2.85 -15.55 -29.63
N PHE A 568 -3.37 -16.65 -30.16
CA PHE A 568 -2.55 -17.55 -30.95
C PHE A 568 -2.07 -16.84 -32.20
N GLY A 569 -0.79 -16.92 -32.46
CA GLY A 569 -0.17 -16.35 -33.64
C GLY A 569 1.32 -16.66 -33.75
N GLY A 570 1.85 -16.51 -34.92
CA GLY A 570 3.23 -16.86 -35.23
C GLY A 570 3.34 -18.27 -35.80
N THR A 571 4.56 -18.63 -36.23
CA THR A 571 4.90 -19.96 -36.72
C THR A 571 5.90 -20.61 -35.79
N GLU A 572 5.83 -21.93 -35.63
CA GLU A 572 6.81 -22.73 -34.90
C GLU A 572 8.26 -22.43 -35.34
N GLN A 573 8.45 -22.14 -36.64
CA GLN A 573 9.75 -21.82 -37.25
C GLN A 573 10.29 -20.45 -36.81
N SER A 574 9.44 -19.48 -36.49
CA SER A 574 9.88 -18.16 -36.03
C SER A 574 10.16 -18.11 -34.54
N ARG A 575 9.59 -19.02 -33.75
CA ARG A 575 9.62 -19.04 -32.24
C ARG A 575 9.53 -17.66 -31.63
N LYS A 576 8.80 -16.75 -32.25
CA LYS A 576 8.66 -15.38 -31.80
C LYS A 576 7.37 -15.19 -31.05
N VAL A 577 7.53 -14.81 -29.78
CA VAL A 577 6.49 -14.09 -29.04
C VAL A 577 6.52 -12.65 -29.55
N ASP A 578 5.43 -12.19 -30.13
CA ASP A 578 5.28 -10.79 -30.51
C ASP A 578 4.54 -10.06 -29.36
N THR A 579 5.31 -9.40 -28.51
CA THR A 579 4.77 -8.68 -27.36
C THR A 579 4.00 -7.41 -27.74
N LEU A 580 4.31 -6.82 -28.91
CA LEU A 580 3.60 -5.64 -29.41
C LEU A 580 2.25 -6.01 -30.01
N ALA A 581 2.21 -7.08 -30.81
CA ALA A 581 0.98 -7.59 -31.38
C ALA A 581 0.21 -8.51 -30.43
N LYS A 582 0.75 -8.79 -29.23
CA LYS A 582 0.17 -9.75 -28.26
C LYS A 582 -0.10 -11.12 -28.90
N LEU A 583 0.89 -11.66 -29.64
CA LEU A 583 0.80 -12.99 -30.28
C LEU A 583 1.77 -13.97 -29.61
N HIS A 584 1.30 -15.19 -29.38
CA HIS A 584 2.11 -16.25 -28.81
C HIS A 584 1.86 -17.58 -29.49
N TYR A 585 2.93 -18.21 -30.05
CA TYR A 585 2.84 -19.44 -30.83
C TYR A 585 2.56 -20.70 -30.01
N CYS A 586 2.87 -20.70 -28.69
CA CYS A 586 2.58 -21.82 -27.80
C CYS A 586 1.13 -21.88 -27.29
N LEU A 587 0.25 -20.99 -27.74
CA LEU A 587 -1.19 -21.05 -27.39
C LEU A 587 -1.90 -22.13 -28.23
N VAL A 588 -1.45 -23.37 -28.07
CA VAL A 588 -1.90 -24.60 -28.71
C VAL A 588 -2.02 -25.71 -27.67
N PRO A 589 -2.75 -26.81 -27.93
CA PRO A 589 -2.77 -27.97 -27.06
C PRO A 589 -1.38 -28.48 -26.68
N PHE A 590 -1.20 -28.95 -25.45
CA PHE A 590 0.08 -29.44 -24.93
C PHE A 590 0.78 -30.43 -25.85
N ASP A 591 0.01 -31.36 -26.45
CA ASP A 591 0.55 -32.38 -27.37
C ASP A 591 1.18 -31.79 -28.63
N ASN A 592 0.73 -30.59 -29.04
CA ASN A 592 1.20 -29.89 -30.21
C ASN A 592 2.45 -29.01 -29.94
N LEU A 593 2.90 -28.95 -28.69
CA LEU A 593 4.12 -28.22 -28.31
C LEU A 593 5.37 -29.00 -28.75
N SER A 594 6.44 -28.28 -29.02
CA SER A 594 7.77 -28.88 -29.15
C SER A 594 8.24 -29.45 -27.80
N GLU A 595 9.10 -30.45 -27.83
CA GLU A 595 9.67 -31.03 -26.60
C GLU A 595 10.45 -30.00 -25.75
N GLU A 596 11.00 -28.99 -26.40
CA GLU A 596 11.66 -27.87 -25.70
C GLU A 596 10.65 -26.99 -24.97
N ASP A 597 9.50 -26.70 -25.55
CA ASP A 597 8.45 -25.89 -24.92
C ASP A 597 7.74 -26.67 -23.81
N LYS A 598 7.45 -27.95 -24.00
CA LYS A 598 6.92 -28.84 -22.96
C LYS A 598 7.80 -28.85 -21.70
N ARG A 599 9.14 -28.86 -21.87
CA ARG A 599 10.07 -28.84 -20.73
C ARG A 599 9.86 -27.66 -19.77
N LYS A 600 9.40 -26.52 -20.29
CA LYS A 600 9.11 -25.33 -19.46
C LYS A 600 8.02 -25.60 -18.45
N ASP A 601 6.98 -26.34 -18.84
CA ASP A 601 5.88 -26.69 -17.94
C ASP A 601 6.30 -27.71 -16.87
N TYR A 602 7.30 -28.57 -17.16
CA TYR A 602 7.88 -29.50 -16.17
C TYR A 602 8.79 -28.81 -15.15
N VAL A 603 9.41 -27.69 -15.50
CA VAL A 603 10.41 -27.02 -14.65
C VAL A 603 9.78 -26.54 -13.34
N VAL A 604 8.59 -26.01 -13.37
CA VAL A 604 7.90 -25.37 -12.22
C VAL A 604 7.07 -26.32 -11.38
N LEU A 605 7.03 -27.59 -11.71
CA LEU A 605 6.26 -28.60 -10.96
C LEU A 605 6.82 -28.90 -9.58
#